data_1a8030bc3326dee15ef392a6702a975c
#
_entry.id   1a8030bc3326dee15ef392a6702a975c
#
_cell.length_a   1.000
_cell.length_b   1.000
_cell.length_c   1.000
_cell.angle_alpha   90.00
_cell.angle_beta   90.00
_cell.angle_gamma   90.00
#
_symmetry.space_group_name_H-M   'P 1'
#
loop_
_entity.id
_entity.type
_entity.pdbx_description
1 polymer ?
#
loop_
_entity_poly.entity_id
_entity_poly.type
_entity_poly.pdbx_seq_one_letter_code
_entity_poly.pdbx_strand_id
1 'polypeptide(L)'
;MHTEKAEGKTVFKLFPAVKKALACILPALLLLSCGCKGTDGSGICTESEKAVSASLKIYCDSYYRSAIERAARSFNSVYPDINIGFAENESVADILIADRMSDESAKNLAALDGFVNTDNFIKELLFLYNGKVIGLPLFLETDGIWLDKLPYLRENADVPCRLDQAVSSDFVKESPMLCGNNESLYWGIIAPLYLSCGGAADDIGSGSLSEAPFRQAAERLGKMAESGILKKNDKPTDAFVSGNTAGILCSYLDIIKIQQDMPLSSKLVFSPGIAAHENESINLIIRADTLFVSEKAEKEAARLFVGELFGDKSILRLISDTHLPSAVKVNCKNHSLPEIFREFYSVLSSTAVKTVYVTDRRNDS
;
A
#
# COMPACT_ATOMS: atom_id res chain seq x y z
N MET A 1 37.78 50.22 -5.84
CA MET A 1 38.78 49.19 -6.21
C MET A 1 38.01 47.97 -6.72
N HIS A 2 38.32 47.63 -7.92
CA HIS A 2 37.61 46.82 -8.89
C HIS A 2 37.13 45.40 -8.44
N THR A 3 35.91 45.17 -8.82
CA THR A 3 35.21 43.87 -8.94
C THR A 3 35.57 43.24 -10.26
N GLU A 4 35.75 41.93 -10.28
CA GLU A 4 35.68 41.15 -11.52
C GLU A 4 34.69 40.00 -11.38
N LYS A 5 33.71 40.06 -12.32
CA LYS A 5 32.77 39.00 -12.64
C LYS A 5 33.45 37.95 -13.49
N ALA A 6 33.26 36.66 -13.17
CA ALA A 6 33.53 35.60 -14.13
C ALA A 6 32.25 34.80 -14.39
N GLU A 7 31.67 35.05 -15.58
CA GLU A 7 30.65 34.21 -16.21
C GLU A 7 31.33 33.02 -16.91
N GLY A 8 31.04 31.81 -16.47
CA GLY A 8 31.46 30.58 -17.14
C GLY A 8 30.31 29.89 -17.86
N LYS A 9 30.10 30.25 -19.15
CA LYS A 9 29.23 29.46 -20.05
C LYS A 9 29.99 28.25 -20.55
N THR A 10 29.62 27.03 -20.07
CA THR A 10 30.11 25.79 -20.65
C THR A 10 29.14 25.33 -21.73
N VAL A 11 29.50 25.52 -22.98
CA VAL A 11 28.78 25.02 -24.16
C VAL A 11 29.25 23.59 -24.42
N PHE A 12 28.40 22.62 -24.21
CA PHE A 12 28.63 21.23 -24.63
C PHE A 12 28.46 21.11 -26.16
N LYS A 13 29.58 20.98 -26.88
CA LYS A 13 29.60 20.56 -28.29
C LYS A 13 29.42 19.05 -28.37
N LEU A 14 28.23 18.59 -28.78
CA LEU A 14 28.00 17.19 -29.13
C LEU A 14 28.74 16.83 -30.44
N PHE A 15 29.53 15.78 -30.39
CA PHE A 15 30.30 15.24 -31.48
C PHE A 15 29.42 14.76 -32.66
N PRO A 16 29.83 15.00 -33.92
CA PRO A 16 29.04 14.64 -35.12
C PRO A 16 29.10 13.14 -35.50
N ALA A 17 29.73 12.30 -34.69
CA ALA A 17 29.89 10.87 -34.99
C ALA A 17 28.64 9.99 -34.77
N VAL A 18 27.65 10.48 -33.97
CA VAL A 18 26.46 9.69 -33.63
C VAL A 18 25.38 9.71 -34.72
N LYS A 19 25.40 10.72 -35.62
CA LYS A 19 24.39 10.83 -36.71
C LYS A 19 24.59 9.85 -37.86
N LYS A 20 25.77 9.28 -38.03
CA LYS A 20 26.06 8.31 -39.14
C LYS A 20 25.76 6.85 -38.78
N ALA A 21 25.68 6.50 -37.50
CA ALA A 21 25.38 5.15 -37.09
C ALA A 21 23.89 4.79 -37.14
N LEU A 22 22.99 5.79 -37.02
CA LEU A 22 21.53 5.55 -37.02
C LEU A 22 20.94 5.36 -38.44
N ALA A 23 21.63 5.79 -39.49
CA ALA A 23 21.13 5.71 -40.87
C ALA A 23 21.34 4.36 -41.55
N CYS A 24 22.17 3.48 -40.97
CA CYS A 24 22.49 2.16 -41.58
C CYS A 24 21.72 0.98 -40.96
N ILE A 25 20.97 1.19 -39.87
CA ILE A 25 20.27 0.09 -39.16
C ILE A 25 18.79 -0.03 -39.59
N LEU A 26 18.19 1.02 -40.11
CA LEU A 26 16.77 1.01 -40.52
C LEU A 26 16.45 0.15 -41.79
N PRO A 27 17.32 0.00 -42.82
CA PRO A 27 17.00 -0.83 -43.97
C PRO A 27 17.14 -2.33 -43.73
N ALA A 28 17.89 -2.76 -42.71
CA ALA A 28 18.16 -4.19 -42.48
C ALA A 28 17.00 -4.91 -41.78
N LEU A 29 16.11 -4.16 -41.06
CA LEU A 29 14.97 -4.74 -40.35
C LEU A 29 13.71 -4.91 -41.23
N LEU A 30 13.68 -4.31 -42.43
CA LEU A 30 12.55 -4.40 -43.37
C LEU A 30 12.68 -5.54 -44.39
N LEU A 31 13.82 -6.24 -44.43
CA LEU A 31 14.06 -7.34 -45.39
C LEU A 31 13.89 -8.75 -44.79
N LEU A 32 13.53 -8.87 -43.53
CA LEU A 32 13.31 -10.17 -42.87
C LEU A 32 11.83 -10.62 -42.81
N SER A 33 10.90 -9.89 -43.44
CA SER A 33 9.49 -10.23 -43.44
C SER A 33 8.93 -10.77 -44.77
N CYS A 34 9.78 -11.12 -45.75
CA CYS A 34 9.32 -11.74 -46.99
C CYS A 34 10.12 -12.95 -47.31
N GLY A 35 9.52 -14.13 -47.17
CA GLY A 35 9.93 -15.32 -47.88
C GLY A 35 10.17 -16.57 -47.03
N CYS A 36 9.14 -17.36 -46.83
CA CYS A 36 9.22 -18.81 -46.85
C CYS A 36 7.89 -19.37 -47.35
N LYS A 37 7.83 -19.60 -48.66
CA LYS A 37 6.96 -20.63 -49.23
C LYS A 37 7.82 -21.90 -49.34
N GLY A 38 7.27 -23.02 -48.91
CA GLY A 38 7.82 -24.32 -49.35
C GLY A 38 7.75 -25.42 -48.28
N THR A 39 6.68 -26.17 -48.37
CA THR A 39 6.61 -27.66 -48.44
C THR A 39 6.85 -28.47 -47.17
N ASP A 40 5.79 -29.17 -46.84
CA ASP A 40 5.66 -30.55 -46.36
C ASP A 40 6.00 -30.95 -44.93
N GLY A 41 4.96 -31.34 -44.25
CA GLY A 41 4.85 -32.61 -43.53
C GLY A 41 5.42 -32.68 -42.13
N SER A 42 4.68 -32.22 -41.19
CA SER A 42 4.34 -32.95 -39.96
C SER A 42 3.42 -32.04 -39.11
N GLY A 43 2.18 -32.46 -38.98
CA GLY A 43 1.21 -31.75 -38.18
C GLY A 43 1.61 -31.80 -36.70
N ILE A 44 2.21 -30.72 -36.23
CA ILE A 44 2.11 -30.34 -34.82
C ILE A 44 0.76 -29.61 -34.77
N CYS A 45 -0.27 -30.32 -34.32
CA CYS A 45 -1.48 -29.69 -33.82
C CYS A 45 -1.03 -28.75 -32.69
N THR A 46 -0.80 -27.49 -33.02
CA THR A 46 -0.97 -26.43 -32.01
C THR A 46 -2.43 -26.50 -31.66
N GLU A 47 -2.76 -27.08 -30.52
CA GLU A 47 -4.04 -26.81 -29.89
C GLU A 47 -4.22 -25.29 -29.94
N SER A 48 -5.18 -24.84 -30.74
CA SER A 48 -5.57 -23.45 -30.74
C SER A 48 -6.03 -23.20 -29.30
N GLU A 49 -5.28 -22.39 -28.56
CA GLU A 49 -5.73 -21.91 -27.27
C GLU A 49 -7.15 -21.38 -27.48
N LYS A 50 -8.10 -22.08 -26.87
CA LYS A 50 -9.51 -21.73 -26.96
C LYS A 50 -9.63 -20.30 -26.48
N ALA A 51 -10.01 -19.37 -27.31
CA ALA A 51 -10.23 -17.98 -26.93
C ALA A 51 -11.17 -17.96 -25.72
N VAL A 52 -10.67 -17.50 -24.58
CA VAL A 52 -11.46 -17.39 -23.35
C VAL A 52 -12.35 -16.18 -23.49
N SER A 53 -13.66 -16.42 -23.67
CA SER A 53 -14.66 -15.34 -23.65
C SER A 53 -15.35 -15.36 -22.29
N ALA A 54 -15.23 -14.28 -21.56
CA ALA A 54 -15.73 -14.19 -20.19
C ALA A 54 -16.11 -12.76 -19.80
N SER A 55 -16.88 -12.63 -18.71
CA SER A 55 -17.14 -11.36 -18.06
C SER A 55 -16.80 -11.48 -16.58
N LEU A 56 -15.97 -10.58 -16.08
CA LEU A 56 -15.59 -10.50 -14.67
C LEU A 56 -16.06 -9.17 -14.08
N LYS A 57 -16.52 -9.19 -12.84
CA LYS A 57 -16.92 -8.01 -12.07
C LYS A 57 -15.97 -7.82 -10.90
N ILE A 58 -15.39 -6.63 -10.79
CA ILE A 58 -14.47 -6.26 -9.71
C ILE A 58 -15.18 -5.35 -8.73
N TYR A 59 -15.05 -5.62 -7.44
CA TYR A 59 -15.39 -4.70 -6.37
C TYR A 59 -14.12 -4.25 -5.64
N CYS A 60 -13.98 -2.96 -5.41
CA CYS A 60 -12.85 -2.37 -4.70
C CYS A 60 -13.24 -0.99 -4.14
N ASP A 61 -12.42 -0.48 -3.20
CA ASP A 61 -12.59 0.88 -2.67
C ASP A 61 -12.58 1.93 -3.79
N SER A 62 -13.39 2.96 -3.61
CA SER A 62 -13.54 4.07 -4.56
C SER A 62 -12.23 4.82 -4.82
N TYR A 63 -11.34 4.88 -3.82
CA TYR A 63 -10.08 5.62 -3.92
C TYR A 63 -9.19 5.09 -5.05
N TYR A 64 -8.95 3.77 -5.10
CA TYR A 64 -8.09 3.19 -6.13
C TYR A 64 -8.85 2.57 -7.31
N ARG A 65 -10.19 2.70 -7.33
CA ARG A 65 -11.03 2.19 -8.42
C ARG A 65 -10.58 2.67 -9.79
N SER A 66 -10.28 3.97 -9.94
CA SER A 66 -9.82 4.52 -11.23
C SER A 66 -8.48 3.93 -11.71
N ALA A 67 -7.59 3.55 -10.79
CA ALA A 67 -6.33 2.88 -11.11
C ALA A 67 -6.59 1.43 -11.57
N ILE A 68 -7.47 0.70 -10.89
CA ILE A 68 -7.89 -0.66 -11.30
C ILE A 68 -8.62 -0.61 -12.64
N GLU A 69 -9.46 0.39 -12.91
CA GLU A 69 -10.10 0.60 -14.22
C GLU A 69 -9.09 0.80 -15.36
N ARG A 70 -7.99 1.53 -15.09
CA ARG A 70 -6.91 1.69 -16.08
C ARG A 70 -6.18 0.37 -16.32
N ALA A 71 -5.93 -0.42 -15.27
CA ALA A 71 -5.35 -1.74 -15.41
C ALA A 71 -6.27 -2.67 -16.22
N ALA A 72 -7.59 -2.66 -15.95
CA ALA A 72 -8.58 -3.41 -16.69
C ALA A 72 -8.63 -3.03 -18.19
N ARG A 73 -8.58 -1.73 -18.51
CA ARG A 73 -8.49 -1.28 -19.91
C ARG A 73 -7.22 -1.74 -20.61
N SER A 74 -6.08 -1.72 -19.91
CA SER A 74 -4.82 -2.25 -20.44
C SER A 74 -4.91 -3.75 -20.70
N PHE A 75 -5.49 -4.50 -19.78
CA PHE A 75 -5.77 -5.93 -19.93
C PHE A 75 -6.67 -6.23 -21.13
N ASN A 76 -7.79 -5.51 -21.27
CA ASN A 76 -8.73 -5.71 -22.39
C ASN A 76 -8.09 -5.43 -23.76
N SER A 77 -7.04 -4.62 -23.84
CA SER A 77 -6.31 -4.42 -25.09
C SER A 77 -5.51 -5.66 -25.54
N VAL A 78 -5.18 -6.55 -24.59
CA VAL A 78 -4.48 -7.81 -24.82
C VAL A 78 -5.46 -8.98 -24.94
N TYR A 79 -6.52 -8.96 -24.15
CA TYR A 79 -7.56 -10.00 -24.07
C TYR A 79 -8.95 -9.39 -24.38
N PRO A 80 -9.25 -9.06 -25.65
CA PRO A 80 -10.46 -8.33 -26.03
C PRO A 80 -11.77 -9.12 -25.78
N ASP A 81 -11.68 -10.45 -25.72
CA ASP A 81 -12.82 -11.33 -25.48
C ASP A 81 -13.17 -11.47 -23.97
N ILE A 82 -12.37 -10.91 -23.08
CA ILE A 82 -12.66 -10.89 -21.63
C ILE A 82 -13.12 -9.49 -21.23
N ASN A 83 -14.39 -9.37 -20.86
CA ASN A 83 -14.96 -8.11 -20.41
C ASN A 83 -14.76 -7.91 -18.91
N ILE A 84 -14.12 -6.81 -18.51
CA ILE A 84 -13.97 -6.44 -17.09
C ILE A 84 -14.94 -5.30 -16.79
N GLY A 85 -15.88 -5.56 -15.87
CA GLY A 85 -16.81 -4.59 -15.30
C GLY A 85 -16.55 -4.35 -13.82
N PHE A 86 -17.34 -3.43 -13.21
CA PHE A 86 -17.25 -3.14 -11.78
C PHE A 86 -18.59 -3.44 -11.10
N ALA A 87 -18.51 -4.13 -9.98
CA ALA A 87 -19.66 -4.44 -9.13
C ALA A 87 -20.02 -3.23 -8.25
N GLU A 88 -21.30 -3.10 -7.93
CA GLU A 88 -21.81 -2.08 -7.01
C GLU A 88 -21.66 -2.51 -5.54
N ASN A 89 -21.55 -3.81 -5.30
CA ASN A 89 -21.35 -4.38 -3.96
C ASN A 89 -20.55 -5.69 -4.04
N GLU A 90 -20.01 -6.11 -2.90
CA GLU A 90 -19.14 -7.28 -2.76
C GLU A 90 -19.83 -8.59 -3.15
N SER A 91 -21.12 -8.74 -2.84
CA SER A 91 -21.84 -10.03 -2.98
C SER A 91 -22.00 -10.49 -4.44
N VAL A 92 -21.85 -9.59 -5.40
CA VAL A 92 -21.95 -9.87 -6.84
C VAL A 92 -20.60 -9.75 -7.57
N ALA A 93 -19.52 -9.59 -6.83
CA ALA A 93 -18.18 -9.51 -7.38
C ALA A 93 -17.59 -10.89 -7.68
N ASP A 94 -16.90 -10.99 -8.81
CA ASP A 94 -16.05 -12.14 -9.15
C ASP A 94 -14.66 -11.97 -8.55
N ILE A 95 -14.19 -10.72 -8.48
CA ILE A 95 -12.92 -10.33 -7.85
C ILE A 95 -13.23 -9.24 -6.83
N LEU A 96 -12.77 -9.44 -5.59
CA LEU A 96 -12.91 -8.51 -4.49
C LEU A 96 -11.53 -8.02 -4.07
N ILE A 97 -11.36 -6.71 -3.88
CA ILE A 97 -10.18 -6.12 -3.24
C ILE A 97 -10.66 -5.47 -1.96
N ALA A 98 -10.24 -6.02 -0.82
CA ALA A 98 -10.69 -5.61 0.51
C ALA A 98 -9.55 -5.70 1.55
N ASP A 99 -9.69 -4.92 2.61
CA ASP A 99 -8.74 -4.86 3.72
C ASP A 99 -8.91 -6.02 4.73
N ARG A 100 -10.04 -6.72 4.67
CA ARG A 100 -10.37 -7.84 5.57
C ARG A 100 -11.23 -8.90 4.90
N MET A 101 -11.22 -10.10 5.50
CA MET A 101 -12.02 -11.22 5.05
C MET A 101 -12.32 -12.16 6.23
N SER A 102 -13.58 -12.35 6.56
CA SER A 102 -13.97 -13.31 7.60
C SER A 102 -13.77 -14.77 7.15
N ASP A 103 -13.52 -15.67 8.10
CA ASP A 103 -13.39 -17.10 7.82
C ASP A 103 -14.67 -17.69 7.20
N GLU A 104 -15.84 -17.12 7.50
CA GLU A 104 -17.12 -17.54 6.89
C GLU A 104 -17.16 -17.19 5.39
N SER A 105 -16.78 -15.96 5.04
CA SER A 105 -16.72 -15.51 3.63
C SER A 105 -15.62 -16.25 2.85
N ALA A 106 -14.51 -16.58 3.51
CA ALA A 106 -13.38 -17.29 2.93
C ALA A 106 -13.74 -18.66 2.32
N LYS A 107 -14.82 -19.32 2.81
CA LYS A 107 -15.29 -20.62 2.29
C LYS A 107 -15.75 -20.59 0.83
N ASN A 108 -16.12 -19.40 0.33
CA ASN A 108 -16.64 -19.21 -1.02
C ASN A 108 -15.60 -18.65 -1.99
N LEU A 109 -14.32 -18.64 -1.59
CA LEU A 109 -13.23 -18.09 -2.38
C LEU A 109 -12.41 -19.18 -3.06
N ALA A 110 -11.95 -18.87 -4.27
CA ALA A 110 -11.10 -19.77 -5.03
C ALA A 110 -9.68 -19.85 -4.45
N ALA A 111 -9.06 -21.01 -4.53
CA ALA A 111 -7.63 -21.15 -4.31
C ALA A 111 -6.86 -20.46 -5.45
N LEU A 112 -5.90 -19.60 -5.08
CA LEU A 112 -5.10 -18.82 -6.01
C LEU A 112 -3.69 -19.40 -6.23
N ASP A 113 -3.45 -20.61 -5.70
CA ASP A 113 -2.22 -21.34 -5.97
C ASP A 113 -2.05 -21.55 -7.47
N GLY A 114 -0.94 -21.05 -8.02
CA GLY A 114 -0.68 -21.10 -9.45
C GLY A 114 -1.25 -19.97 -10.31
N PHE A 115 -1.98 -19.00 -9.75
CA PHE A 115 -2.39 -17.80 -10.49
C PHE A 115 -1.20 -16.88 -10.75
N VAL A 116 -0.34 -16.71 -9.74
CA VAL A 116 0.88 -15.91 -9.79
C VAL A 116 2.00 -16.59 -9.01
N ASN A 117 3.25 -16.19 -9.28
CA ASN A 117 4.36 -16.60 -8.42
C ASN A 117 4.34 -15.78 -7.11
N THR A 118 4.09 -16.44 -5.98
CA THR A 118 3.99 -15.81 -4.67
C THR A 118 5.34 -15.51 -4.00
N ASP A 119 6.49 -15.83 -4.60
CA ASP A 119 7.80 -15.59 -4.00
C ASP A 119 8.15 -14.09 -3.86
N ASN A 120 7.50 -13.26 -4.68
CA ASN A 120 7.67 -11.80 -4.65
C ASN A 120 6.75 -11.12 -3.63
N PHE A 121 5.85 -11.85 -2.97
CA PHE A 121 4.95 -11.29 -1.97
C PHE A 121 5.58 -11.31 -0.57
N ILE A 122 5.04 -10.45 0.30
CA ILE A 122 5.24 -10.56 1.74
C ILE A 122 4.41 -11.75 2.20
N LYS A 123 5.09 -12.86 2.54
CA LYS A 123 4.41 -14.16 2.77
C LYS A 123 3.48 -14.15 3.97
N GLU A 124 3.81 -13.35 4.97
CA GLU A 124 3.02 -13.17 6.19
C GLU A 124 1.67 -12.47 5.93
N LEU A 125 1.54 -11.78 4.80
CA LEU A 125 0.29 -11.13 4.38
C LEU A 125 -0.53 -11.96 3.39
N LEU A 126 -0.04 -13.11 2.92
CA LEU A 126 -0.84 -14.02 2.11
C LEU A 126 -2.03 -14.53 2.96
N PHE A 127 -3.24 -14.39 2.44
CA PHE A 127 -4.41 -14.88 3.14
C PHE A 127 -4.56 -16.39 2.88
N LEU A 128 -4.37 -17.17 3.96
CA LEU A 128 -4.42 -18.62 3.90
C LEU A 128 -5.72 -19.17 4.53
N TYR A 129 -6.39 -20.05 3.81
CA TYR A 129 -7.53 -20.80 4.34
C TYR A 129 -7.36 -22.30 4.04
N ASN A 130 -7.40 -23.15 5.06
CA ASN A 130 -7.14 -24.59 4.96
C ASN A 130 -5.81 -24.92 4.22
N GLY A 131 -4.76 -24.13 4.46
CA GLY A 131 -3.43 -24.31 3.87
C GLY A 131 -3.31 -23.91 2.39
N LYS A 132 -4.34 -23.32 1.79
CA LYS A 132 -4.33 -22.79 0.42
C LYS A 132 -4.28 -21.27 0.44
N VAL A 133 -3.60 -20.67 -0.52
CA VAL A 133 -3.64 -19.23 -0.75
C VAL A 133 -4.98 -18.88 -1.37
N ILE A 134 -5.81 -18.09 -0.69
CA ILE A 134 -7.09 -17.60 -1.20
C ILE A 134 -7.11 -16.09 -1.39
N GLY A 135 -6.09 -15.37 -0.89
CA GLY A 135 -5.96 -13.94 -1.06
C GLY A 135 -4.52 -13.51 -1.30
N LEU A 136 -4.36 -12.55 -2.24
CA LEU A 136 -3.08 -11.99 -2.65
C LEU A 136 -2.99 -10.53 -2.19
N PRO A 137 -2.07 -10.17 -1.29
CA PRO A 137 -1.93 -8.80 -0.80
C PRO A 137 -1.49 -7.87 -1.95
N LEU A 138 -2.20 -6.75 -2.13
CA LEU A 138 -1.96 -5.79 -3.21
C LEU A 138 -1.28 -4.52 -2.70
N PHE A 139 -1.93 -3.80 -1.77
CA PHE A 139 -1.40 -2.59 -1.17
C PHE A 139 -1.14 -2.80 0.32
N LEU A 140 -0.04 -2.21 0.82
CA LEU A 140 0.22 -2.19 2.25
C LEU A 140 -0.63 -1.10 2.93
N GLU A 141 -1.17 -1.45 4.07
CA GLU A 141 -1.93 -0.55 4.92
C GLU A 141 -1.38 -0.57 6.35
N THR A 142 -1.33 0.59 6.96
CA THR A 142 -0.96 0.74 8.37
C THR A 142 -1.65 1.94 8.96
N ASP A 143 -1.98 1.84 10.22
CA ASP A 143 -2.43 2.96 11.04
C ASP A 143 -1.29 3.45 11.91
N GLY A 144 -1.22 4.75 12.10
CA GLY A 144 -0.23 5.37 12.95
C GLY A 144 -0.49 6.85 13.15
N ILE A 145 0.47 7.48 13.80
CA ILE A 145 0.37 8.89 14.12
C ILE A 145 1.13 9.68 13.06
N TRP A 146 0.40 10.56 12.39
CA TRP A 146 0.97 11.47 11.41
C TRP A 146 1.09 12.86 12.03
N LEU A 147 2.28 13.44 11.94
CA LEU A 147 2.60 14.76 12.49
C LEU A 147 2.91 15.72 11.35
N ASP A 148 2.43 16.97 11.46
CA ASP A 148 2.97 18.05 10.64
C ASP A 148 4.28 18.54 11.29
N LYS A 149 5.41 18.40 10.57
CA LYS A 149 6.71 18.82 11.07
C LYS A 149 6.94 20.33 11.00
N LEU A 150 6.09 21.08 10.31
CA LEU A 150 6.28 22.51 10.14
C LEU A 150 6.32 23.29 11.48
N PRO A 151 5.46 23.01 12.45
CA PRO A 151 5.57 23.63 13.78
C PRO A 151 6.93 23.39 14.44
N TYR A 152 7.45 22.17 14.41
CA TYR A 152 8.75 21.81 15.01
C TYR A 152 9.92 22.52 14.32
N LEU A 153 9.89 22.63 12.98
CA LEU A 153 10.92 23.33 12.22
C LEU A 153 10.97 24.83 12.55
N ARG A 154 9.84 25.46 12.86
CA ARG A 154 9.78 26.86 13.26
C ARG A 154 10.43 27.13 14.61
N GLU A 155 10.30 26.19 15.52
CA GLU A 155 10.83 26.28 16.88
C GLU A 155 12.25 25.69 17.01
N ASN A 156 12.88 25.25 15.91
CA ASN A 156 14.12 24.47 15.90
C ASN A 156 14.09 23.23 16.83
N ALA A 157 12.90 22.64 17.00
CA ALA A 157 12.69 21.45 17.79
C ALA A 157 12.82 20.19 16.94
N ASP A 158 13.31 19.11 17.54
CA ASP A 158 13.32 17.81 16.90
C ASP A 158 11.89 17.28 16.77
N VAL A 159 11.57 16.75 15.58
CA VAL A 159 10.29 16.05 15.38
C VAL A 159 10.33 14.74 16.17
N PRO A 160 9.39 14.52 17.10
CA PRO A 160 9.40 13.30 17.88
C PRO A 160 9.14 12.09 16.97
N CYS A 161 10.02 11.11 17.08
CA CYS A 161 9.90 9.85 16.35
C CYS A 161 8.93 8.86 17.03
N ARG A 162 8.51 9.16 18.26
CA ARG A 162 7.68 8.29 19.10
C ARG A 162 6.65 9.13 19.84
N LEU A 163 5.50 8.53 20.16
CA LEU A 163 4.44 9.24 20.85
C LEU A 163 4.84 9.67 22.26
N ASP A 164 5.59 8.83 22.99
CA ASP A 164 6.09 9.17 24.32
C ASP A 164 7.01 10.41 24.31
N GLN A 165 7.78 10.59 23.24
CA GLN A 165 8.58 11.79 23.00
C GLN A 165 7.71 12.99 22.62
N ALA A 166 6.69 12.78 21.78
CA ALA A 166 5.73 13.82 21.42
C ALA A 166 5.01 14.38 22.64
N VAL A 167 4.66 13.52 23.59
CA VAL A 167 4.00 13.87 24.86
C VAL A 167 4.83 14.76 25.77
N SER A 168 6.13 14.54 25.82
CA SER A 168 7.06 15.35 26.62
C SER A 168 7.39 16.69 26.00
N SER A 169 7.06 16.90 24.73
CA SER A 169 7.28 18.14 23.99
C SER A 169 6.25 19.20 24.45
N ASP A 170 6.71 20.39 24.79
CA ASP A 170 5.84 21.52 25.15
C ASP A 170 4.86 21.89 24.03
N PHE A 171 5.23 21.58 22.81
CA PHE A 171 4.42 21.76 21.60
C PHE A 171 3.12 20.95 21.62
N VAL A 172 3.18 19.70 22.07
CA VAL A 172 2.02 18.79 22.10
C VAL A 172 1.08 19.13 23.26
N LYS A 173 1.57 19.78 24.31
CA LYS A 173 0.73 20.25 25.42
C LYS A 173 -0.28 21.31 24.98
N GLU A 174 0.11 22.15 24.00
CA GLU A 174 -0.76 23.19 23.43
C GLU A 174 -1.65 22.67 22.31
N SER A 175 -1.21 21.62 21.61
CA SER A 175 -1.92 21.03 20.47
C SER A 175 -1.96 19.51 20.62
N PRO A 176 -2.92 18.97 21.39
CA PRO A 176 -3.00 17.53 21.66
C PRO A 176 -3.19 16.72 20.38
N MET A 177 -2.63 15.51 20.37
CA MET A 177 -2.87 14.55 19.32
C MET A 177 -4.32 14.06 19.37
N LEU A 178 -4.93 13.86 18.21
CA LEU A 178 -6.28 13.37 18.10
C LEU A 178 -6.30 11.91 17.68
N CYS A 179 -7.22 11.17 18.28
CA CYS A 179 -7.62 9.90 17.69
C CYS A 179 -8.56 10.15 16.51
N GLY A 180 -8.38 9.38 15.44
CA GLY A 180 -9.32 9.29 14.35
C GLY A 180 -10.59 8.52 14.75
N ASN A 181 -10.96 7.56 13.93
CA ASN A 181 -12.08 6.64 14.21
C ASN A 181 -11.65 5.47 15.13
N ASN A 182 -12.60 4.61 15.47
CA ASN A 182 -12.32 3.44 16.31
C ASN A 182 -11.36 2.46 15.65
N GLU A 183 -11.40 2.35 14.34
CA GLU A 183 -10.53 1.48 13.54
C GLU A 183 -9.06 1.92 13.66
N SER A 184 -8.78 3.21 13.43
CA SER A 184 -7.42 3.75 13.57
C SER A 184 -6.91 3.67 15.01
N LEU A 185 -7.79 3.82 16.00
CA LEU A 185 -7.45 3.63 17.41
C LEU A 185 -7.05 2.16 17.68
N TYR A 186 -7.81 1.22 17.12
CA TYR A 186 -7.51 -0.20 17.29
C TYR A 186 -6.15 -0.56 16.67
N TRP A 187 -5.95 -0.25 15.39
CA TRP A 187 -4.75 -0.64 14.66
C TRP A 187 -3.51 0.17 15.02
N GLY A 188 -3.67 1.46 15.27
CA GLY A 188 -2.54 2.37 15.51
C GLY A 188 -2.11 2.47 16.97
N ILE A 189 -2.95 2.07 17.93
CA ILE A 189 -2.62 2.16 19.36
C ILE A 189 -2.89 0.88 20.12
N ILE A 190 -4.13 0.36 20.11
CA ILE A 190 -4.51 -0.76 20.98
C ILE A 190 -3.74 -2.02 20.60
N ALA A 191 -3.72 -2.37 19.34
CA ALA A 191 -3.05 -3.57 18.87
C ALA A 191 -1.52 -3.53 19.04
N PRO A 192 -0.79 -2.42 18.75
CA PRO A 192 0.61 -2.26 19.11
C PRO A 192 0.89 -2.39 20.61
N LEU A 193 0.07 -1.78 21.46
CA LEU A 193 0.20 -1.91 22.92
C LEU A 193 -0.08 -3.33 23.39
N TYR A 194 -1.10 -3.99 22.82
CA TYR A 194 -1.42 -5.38 23.12
C TYR A 194 -0.23 -6.31 22.85
N LEU A 195 0.42 -6.16 21.69
CA LEU A 195 1.65 -6.91 21.37
C LEU A 195 2.78 -6.62 22.36
N SER A 196 2.94 -5.35 22.74
CA SER A 196 3.96 -4.95 23.73
C SER A 196 3.69 -5.51 25.13
N CYS A 197 2.44 -5.85 25.43
CA CYS A 197 2.03 -6.50 26.67
C CYS A 197 2.05 -8.06 26.58
N GLY A 198 2.64 -8.62 25.52
CA GLY A 198 2.78 -10.08 25.35
C GLY A 198 1.61 -10.76 24.64
N GLY A 199 0.73 -10.02 24.00
CA GLY A 199 -0.32 -10.56 23.13
C GLY A 199 0.23 -11.16 21.84
N ALA A 200 -0.58 -11.97 21.15
CA ALA A 200 -0.22 -12.61 19.90
C ALA A 200 -0.78 -11.84 18.68
N ALA A 201 -0.07 -11.90 17.54
CA ALA A 201 -0.52 -11.28 16.30
C ALA A 201 -1.82 -11.90 15.76
N ASP A 202 -1.97 -13.23 15.90
CA ASP A 202 -3.16 -13.96 15.46
C ASP A 202 -4.42 -13.52 16.23
N ASP A 203 -4.28 -13.20 17.53
CA ASP A 203 -5.39 -12.67 18.34
C ASP A 203 -5.90 -11.34 17.77
N ILE A 204 -4.98 -10.48 17.29
CA ILE A 204 -5.30 -9.19 16.69
C ILE A 204 -6.05 -9.41 15.37
N GLY A 205 -5.53 -10.26 14.49
CA GLY A 205 -6.13 -10.56 13.20
C GLY A 205 -7.54 -11.16 13.30
N SER A 206 -7.78 -12.00 14.31
CA SER A 206 -9.11 -12.60 14.58
C SER A 206 -10.04 -11.68 15.39
N GLY A 207 -9.52 -10.62 15.99
CA GLY A 207 -10.26 -9.77 16.94
C GLY A 207 -10.51 -10.44 18.30
N SER A 208 -9.86 -11.57 18.61
CA SER A 208 -10.05 -12.36 19.83
C SER A 208 -8.94 -12.13 20.84
N LEU A 209 -8.83 -10.92 21.37
CA LEU A 209 -7.75 -10.51 22.25
C LEU A 209 -7.75 -11.25 23.59
N SER A 210 -6.60 -11.77 24.00
CA SER A 210 -6.40 -12.41 25.30
C SER A 210 -6.52 -11.38 26.44
N GLU A 211 -7.24 -11.76 27.53
CA GLU A 211 -7.66 -10.81 28.60
C GLU A 211 -6.48 -10.09 29.29
N ALA A 212 -5.43 -10.81 29.67
CA ALA A 212 -4.36 -10.22 30.47
C ALA A 212 -3.54 -9.16 29.70
N PRO A 213 -3.04 -9.43 28.46
CA PRO A 213 -2.38 -8.40 27.64
C PRO A 213 -3.31 -7.23 27.29
N PHE A 214 -4.60 -7.53 26.98
CA PHE A 214 -5.58 -6.48 26.66
C PHE A 214 -5.84 -5.54 27.83
N ARG A 215 -6.01 -6.05 29.06
CA ARG A 215 -6.18 -5.24 30.25
C ARG A 215 -5.00 -4.28 30.47
N GLN A 216 -3.75 -4.77 30.31
CA GLN A 216 -2.56 -3.93 30.44
C GLN A 216 -2.49 -2.86 29.34
N ALA A 217 -2.85 -3.20 28.10
CA ALA A 217 -2.93 -2.23 27.01
C ALA A 217 -3.99 -1.16 27.27
N ALA A 218 -5.17 -1.57 27.75
CA ALA A 218 -6.27 -0.67 28.12
C ALA A 218 -5.90 0.28 29.27
N GLU A 219 -5.21 -0.18 30.31
CA GLU A 219 -4.71 0.66 31.40
C GLU A 219 -3.74 1.74 30.90
N ARG A 220 -2.85 1.40 29.97
CA ARG A 220 -1.92 2.36 29.35
C ARG A 220 -2.65 3.38 28.49
N LEU A 221 -3.60 2.92 27.67
CA LEU A 221 -4.47 3.80 26.89
C LEU A 221 -5.22 4.78 27.79
N GLY A 222 -5.77 4.30 28.92
CA GLY A 222 -6.44 5.14 29.90
C GLY A 222 -5.54 6.26 30.43
N LYS A 223 -4.30 5.95 30.83
CA LYS A 223 -3.31 6.94 31.26
C LYS A 223 -2.98 7.98 30.19
N MET A 224 -2.92 7.57 28.93
CA MET A 224 -2.71 8.49 27.80
C MET A 224 -3.90 9.43 27.60
N ALA A 225 -5.12 8.91 27.71
CA ALA A 225 -6.33 9.74 27.64
C ALA A 225 -6.43 10.73 28.82
N GLU A 226 -6.14 10.28 30.04
CA GLU A 226 -6.10 11.11 31.24
C GLU A 226 -5.05 12.23 31.16
N SER A 227 -3.90 11.96 30.54
CA SER A 227 -2.85 12.97 30.31
C SER A 227 -3.20 14.00 29.22
N GLY A 228 -4.34 13.84 28.55
CA GLY A 228 -4.80 14.74 27.48
C GLY A 228 -4.09 14.54 26.13
N ILE A 229 -3.24 13.53 26.01
CA ILE A 229 -2.51 13.20 24.78
C ILE A 229 -3.45 12.70 23.70
N LEU A 230 -4.39 11.84 24.09
CA LEU A 230 -5.44 11.32 23.22
C LEU A 230 -6.73 12.06 23.51
N LYS A 231 -7.21 12.82 22.55
CA LYS A 231 -8.49 13.49 22.63
C LYS A 231 -9.40 12.99 21.52
N LYS A 232 -10.51 12.38 21.88
CA LYS A 232 -11.54 12.01 20.91
C LYS A 232 -12.10 13.28 20.27
N ASN A 233 -12.16 13.31 18.95
CA ASN A 233 -12.78 14.38 18.18
C ASN A 233 -13.66 13.75 17.09
N ASP A 234 -14.85 14.28 16.90
CA ASP A 234 -15.78 13.78 15.87
C ASP A 234 -15.32 14.18 14.45
N LYS A 235 -14.40 15.16 14.34
CA LYS A 235 -13.84 15.64 13.08
C LYS A 235 -12.32 15.78 13.16
N PRO A 236 -11.59 14.69 13.36
CA PRO A 236 -10.13 14.74 13.54
C PRO A 236 -9.40 15.28 12.30
N THR A 237 -9.88 14.97 11.10
CA THR A 237 -9.34 15.46 9.83
C THR A 237 -9.44 16.97 9.73
N ASP A 238 -10.61 17.55 9.99
CA ASP A 238 -10.82 19.00 9.92
C ASP A 238 -9.89 19.73 10.91
N ALA A 239 -9.73 19.17 12.12
CA ALA A 239 -8.86 19.75 13.14
C ALA A 239 -7.38 19.70 12.75
N PHE A 240 -6.93 18.63 12.12
CA PHE A 240 -5.55 18.46 11.65
C PHE A 240 -5.25 19.36 10.44
N VAL A 241 -6.11 19.37 9.44
CA VAL A 241 -5.95 20.21 8.23
C VAL A 241 -5.96 21.70 8.57
N SER A 242 -6.79 22.12 9.55
CA SER A 242 -6.84 23.51 10.01
C SER A 242 -5.69 23.91 10.94
N GLY A 243 -4.78 22.99 11.28
CA GLY A 243 -3.65 23.24 12.17
C GLY A 243 -4.01 23.37 13.65
N ASN A 244 -5.24 22.96 14.05
CA ASN A 244 -5.68 22.96 15.45
C ASN A 244 -5.06 21.82 16.27
N THR A 245 -4.35 20.89 15.60
CA THR A 245 -3.63 19.78 16.24
C THR A 245 -2.32 19.54 15.53
N ALA A 246 -1.31 19.11 16.27
CA ALA A 246 0.01 18.79 15.73
C ALA A 246 0.07 17.42 15.04
N GLY A 247 -0.90 16.54 15.32
CA GLY A 247 -0.95 15.21 14.77
C GLY A 247 -2.35 14.61 14.69
N ILE A 248 -2.46 13.58 13.88
CA ILE A 248 -3.66 12.79 13.68
C ILE A 248 -3.29 11.30 13.70
N LEU A 249 -4.18 10.49 14.28
CA LEU A 249 -4.13 9.04 14.19
C LEU A 249 -5.06 8.60 13.04
N CYS A 250 -4.48 8.05 12.00
CA CYS A 250 -5.25 7.57 10.85
C CYS A 250 -4.45 6.54 10.04
N SER A 251 -5.13 5.90 9.09
CA SER A 251 -4.52 4.98 8.14
C SER A 251 -3.60 5.69 7.14
N TYR A 252 -2.73 4.91 6.49
CA TYR A 252 -1.91 5.42 5.39
C TYR A 252 -2.78 5.94 4.23
N LEU A 253 -3.86 5.25 3.91
CA LEU A 253 -4.81 5.67 2.88
C LEU A 253 -5.47 7.01 3.22
N ASP A 254 -5.88 7.18 4.48
CA ASP A 254 -6.54 8.42 4.90
C ASP A 254 -5.59 9.62 4.87
N ILE A 255 -4.32 9.45 5.27
CA ILE A 255 -3.36 10.57 5.22
C ILE A 255 -3.06 11.03 3.80
N ILE A 256 -3.07 10.12 2.81
CA ILE A 256 -2.93 10.51 1.40
C ILE A 256 -4.12 11.36 0.95
N LYS A 257 -5.35 11.00 1.35
CA LYS A 257 -6.55 11.79 1.08
C LYS A 257 -6.46 13.17 1.74
N ILE A 258 -6.12 13.20 3.03
CA ILE A 258 -5.98 14.42 3.82
C ILE A 258 -4.89 15.34 3.26
N GLN A 259 -3.78 14.80 2.78
CA GLN A 259 -2.66 15.58 2.26
C GLN A 259 -3.06 16.48 1.08
N GLN A 260 -4.08 16.11 0.31
CA GLN A 260 -4.59 16.92 -0.80
C GLN A 260 -5.22 18.24 -0.32
N ASP A 261 -5.77 18.24 0.89
CA ASP A 261 -6.43 19.39 1.51
C ASP A 261 -5.51 20.21 2.42
N MET A 262 -4.27 19.72 2.64
CA MET A 262 -3.29 20.40 3.49
C MET A 262 -2.60 21.56 2.77
N PRO A 263 -2.12 22.57 3.53
CA PRO A 263 -1.28 23.62 2.96
C PRO A 263 -0.04 23.03 2.27
N LEU A 264 0.37 23.61 1.12
CA LEU A 264 1.56 23.18 0.36
C LEU A 264 2.87 23.23 1.18
N SER A 265 2.90 24.01 2.25
CA SER A 265 4.03 24.09 3.20
C SER A 265 4.07 22.97 4.21
N SER A 266 2.97 22.23 4.40
CA SER A 266 2.91 21.13 5.36
C SER A 266 3.83 19.99 4.95
N LYS A 267 4.53 19.46 5.95
CA LYS A 267 5.44 18.32 5.78
C LYS A 267 5.09 17.25 6.79
N LEU A 268 4.62 16.13 6.30
CA LEU A 268 4.19 15.02 7.14
C LEU A 268 5.37 14.19 7.61
N VAL A 269 5.30 13.75 8.86
CA VAL A 269 6.18 12.75 9.46
C VAL A 269 5.32 11.65 10.03
N PHE A 270 5.71 10.42 9.77
CA PHE A 270 5.06 9.25 10.33
C PHE A 270 5.71 8.84 11.65
N SER A 271 4.91 8.75 12.71
CA SER A 271 5.31 8.17 13.98
C SER A 271 4.69 6.77 14.09
N PRO A 272 5.51 5.71 14.23
CA PRO A 272 5.01 4.33 14.16
C PRO A 272 4.18 3.90 15.37
N GLY A 273 3.93 4.78 16.32
CA GLY A 273 3.07 4.50 17.47
C GLY A 273 3.79 4.53 18.82
N ILE A 274 3.35 3.69 19.74
CA ILE A 274 3.68 3.77 21.16
C ILE A 274 4.47 2.53 21.59
N ALA A 275 5.63 2.75 22.22
CA ALA A 275 6.32 1.68 22.94
C ALA A 275 5.70 1.49 24.34
N ALA A 276 5.77 0.27 24.83
CA ALA A 276 5.35 -0.07 26.19
C ALA A 276 6.28 0.50 27.27
N HIS A 277 7.58 0.56 26.99
CA HIS A 277 8.63 1.09 27.86
C HIS A 277 9.64 1.88 27.02
N GLU A 278 10.38 2.81 27.65
CA GLU A 278 11.33 3.73 26.99
C GLU A 278 12.40 3.04 26.11
N ASN A 279 12.74 1.78 26.40
CA ASN A 279 13.80 1.04 25.68
C ASN A 279 13.26 -0.11 24.82
N GLU A 280 11.96 -0.23 24.62
CA GLU A 280 11.37 -1.28 23.80
C GLU A 280 11.15 -0.83 22.36
N SER A 281 11.26 -1.79 21.45
CA SER A 281 10.88 -1.58 20.06
C SER A 281 9.38 -1.28 19.95
N ILE A 282 9.03 -0.34 19.09
CA ILE A 282 7.64 -0.01 18.77
C ILE A 282 7.12 -1.10 17.83
N ASN A 283 5.97 -1.69 18.15
CA ASN A 283 5.30 -2.57 17.21
C ASN A 283 4.52 -1.74 16.18
N LEU A 284 4.84 -1.92 14.91
CA LEU A 284 4.11 -1.35 13.79
C LEU A 284 3.36 -2.47 13.09
N ILE A 285 2.03 -2.35 13.04
CA ILE A 285 1.19 -3.35 12.40
C ILE A 285 1.01 -2.98 10.94
N ILE A 286 1.34 -3.92 10.07
CA ILE A 286 1.13 -3.83 8.63
C ILE A 286 0.06 -4.82 8.23
N ARG A 287 -0.96 -4.32 7.57
CA ARG A 287 -2.03 -5.07 6.93
C ARG A 287 -1.92 -4.92 5.41
N ALA A 288 -2.82 -5.50 4.66
CA ALA A 288 -2.89 -5.26 3.23
C ALA A 288 -4.33 -5.25 2.73
N ASP A 289 -4.62 -4.36 1.78
CA ASP A 289 -5.73 -4.58 0.86
C ASP A 289 -5.40 -5.80 0.01
N THR A 290 -6.25 -6.78 0.06
CA THR A 290 -6.02 -8.11 -0.47
C THR A 290 -7.02 -8.41 -1.59
N LEU A 291 -6.50 -8.97 -2.68
CA LEU A 291 -7.31 -9.43 -3.80
C LEU A 291 -7.77 -10.87 -3.53
N PHE A 292 -9.06 -11.09 -3.64
CA PHE A 292 -9.74 -12.38 -3.55
C PHE A 292 -10.49 -12.67 -4.84
N VAL A 293 -10.67 -13.96 -5.16
CA VAL A 293 -11.45 -14.41 -6.33
C VAL A 293 -12.56 -15.34 -5.83
N SER A 294 -13.79 -15.07 -6.27
CA SER A 294 -14.95 -15.93 -5.97
C SER A 294 -14.78 -17.30 -6.62
N GLU A 295 -15.22 -18.38 -5.95
CA GLU A 295 -15.27 -19.71 -6.57
C GLU A 295 -16.18 -19.78 -7.82
N LYS A 296 -17.13 -18.84 -7.92
CA LYS A 296 -18.07 -18.74 -9.05
C LYS A 296 -17.49 -18.00 -10.26
N ALA A 297 -16.36 -17.30 -10.08
CA ALA A 297 -15.70 -16.58 -11.16
C ALA A 297 -15.23 -17.51 -12.28
N GLU A 298 -15.20 -17.02 -13.51
CA GLU A 298 -14.57 -17.74 -14.63
C GLU A 298 -13.06 -17.83 -14.37
N LYS A 299 -12.60 -19.02 -13.95
CA LYS A 299 -11.26 -19.22 -13.36
C LYS A 299 -10.13 -18.81 -14.29
N GLU A 300 -10.23 -19.16 -15.57
CA GLU A 300 -9.15 -18.87 -16.51
C GLU A 300 -9.06 -17.36 -16.79
N ALA A 301 -10.20 -16.68 -16.96
CA ALA A 301 -10.24 -15.24 -17.13
C ALA A 301 -9.71 -14.52 -15.88
N ALA A 302 -10.13 -14.97 -14.70
CA ALA A 302 -9.63 -14.43 -13.43
C ALA A 302 -8.11 -14.63 -13.28
N ARG A 303 -7.59 -15.83 -13.63
CA ARG A 303 -6.16 -16.14 -13.60
C ARG A 303 -5.35 -15.21 -14.52
N LEU A 304 -5.84 -15.00 -15.73
CA LEU A 304 -5.18 -14.10 -16.70
C LEU A 304 -5.19 -12.66 -16.20
N PHE A 305 -6.32 -12.16 -15.70
CA PHE A 305 -6.41 -10.79 -15.17
C PHE A 305 -5.54 -10.60 -13.93
N VAL A 306 -5.58 -11.52 -12.97
CA VAL A 306 -4.76 -11.46 -11.76
C VAL A 306 -3.27 -11.52 -12.12
N GLY A 307 -2.87 -12.40 -13.07
CA GLY A 307 -1.49 -12.49 -13.55
C GLY A 307 -1.00 -11.18 -14.17
N GLU A 308 -1.82 -10.50 -14.98
CA GLU A 308 -1.48 -9.20 -15.57
C GLU A 308 -1.45 -8.09 -14.51
N LEU A 309 -2.40 -8.08 -13.57
CA LEU A 309 -2.49 -7.07 -12.51
C LEU A 309 -1.24 -7.09 -11.61
N PHE A 310 -0.75 -8.29 -11.28
CA PHE A 310 0.45 -8.48 -10.45
C PHE A 310 1.77 -8.51 -11.25
N GLY A 311 1.72 -8.25 -12.55
CA GLY A 311 2.91 -8.03 -13.36
C GLY A 311 3.65 -6.74 -12.99
N ASP A 312 4.99 -6.73 -13.06
CA ASP A 312 5.83 -5.60 -12.60
C ASP A 312 5.36 -4.23 -13.12
N LYS A 313 5.00 -4.15 -14.41
CA LYS A 313 4.55 -2.89 -15.03
C LYS A 313 3.22 -2.41 -14.47
N SER A 314 2.30 -3.33 -14.22
CA SER A 314 0.97 -3.02 -13.67
C SER A 314 1.08 -2.58 -12.22
N ILE A 315 1.87 -3.27 -11.41
CA ILE A 315 2.13 -2.88 -10.01
C ILE A 315 2.80 -1.51 -9.94
N LEU A 316 3.84 -1.23 -10.73
CA LEU A 316 4.48 0.09 -10.74
C LEU A 316 3.52 1.21 -11.15
N ARG A 317 2.63 0.95 -12.10
CA ARG A 317 1.58 1.89 -12.48
C ARG A 317 0.57 2.10 -11.35
N LEU A 318 0.11 1.02 -10.70
CA LEU A 318 -0.80 1.12 -9.56
C LEU A 318 -0.19 1.96 -8.43
N ILE A 319 1.07 1.71 -8.06
CA ILE A 319 1.79 2.53 -7.07
C ILE A 319 1.83 4.01 -7.48
N SER A 320 2.15 4.28 -8.75
CA SER A 320 2.22 5.66 -9.26
C SER A 320 0.86 6.35 -9.25
N ASP A 321 -0.20 5.63 -9.58
CA ASP A 321 -1.55 6.17 -9.71
C ASP A 321 -2.25 6.37 -8.37
N THR A 322 -1.98 5.49 -7.39
CA THR A 322 -2.65 5.48 -6.09
C THR A 322 -1.84 6.11 -4.98
N HIS A 323 -0.52 6.21 -5.15
CA HIS A 323 0.40 6.55 -4.08
C HIS A 323 0.31 5.60 -2.87
N LEU A 324 -0.13 4.36 -3.07
CA LEU A 324 -0.14 3.32 -2.02
C LEU A 324 1.07 2.39 -2.16
N PRO A 325 1.72 2.03 -1.04
CA PRO A 325 2.83 1.09 -1.06
C PRO A 325 2.34 -0.31 -1.42
N SER A 326 3.08 -1.02 -2.26
CA SER A 326 2.72 -2.38 -2.68
C SER A 326 3.19 -3.43 -1.67
N ALA A 327 2.38 -4.48 -1.50
CA ALA A 327 2.74 -5.71 -0.81
C ALA A 327 3.62 -6.65 -1.65
N VAL A 328 3.82 -6.31 -2.93
CA VAL A 328 4.67 -7.06 -3.87
C VAL A 328 6.02 -6.38 -3.99
N LYS A 329 7.10 -7.14 -3.90
CA LYS A 329 8.46 -6.65 -4.11
C LYS A 329 8.65 -6.31 -5.58
N VAL A 330 8.80 -5.04 -5.89
CA VAL A 330 9.08 -4.55 -7.24
C VAL A 330 10.41 -3.81 -7.30
N ASN A 331 11.06 -3.85 -8.45
CA ASN A 331 12.31 -3.13 -8.65
C ASN A 331 12.06 -1.67 -8.99
N CYS A 332 12.12 -0.80 -7.96
CA CYS A 332 11.87 0.64 -8.07
C CYS A 332 13.11 1.47 -8.44
N LYS A 333 14.22 0.87 -8.89
CA LYS A 333 15.51 1.58 -9.07
C LYS A 333 15.44 2.84 -9.94
N ASN A 334 14.46 2.96 -10.82
CA ASN A 334 14.32 4.07 -11.77
C ASN A 334 13.09 4.95 -11.51
N HIS A 335 12.41 4.77 -10.39
CA HIS A 335 11.21 5.53 -10.06
C HIS A 335 11.43 6.42 -8.85
N SER A 336 11.08 7.71 -8.97
CA SER A 336 11.05 8.61 -7.83
C SER A 336 9.80 8.33 -7.02
N LEU A 337 9.98 7.88 -5.78
CA LEU A 337 8.87 7.68 -4.85
C LEU A 337 8.44 9.02 -4.24
N PRO A 338 7.13 9.25 -4.01
CA PRO A 338 6.64 10.40 -3.25
C PRO A 338 7.31 10.55 -1.88
N GLU A 339 7.37 11.76 -1.33
CA GLU A 339 8.02 12.01 -0.02
C GLU A 339 7.38 11.17 1.09
N ILE A 340 6.06 11.05 1.09
CA ILE A 340 5.32 10.25 2.07
C ILE A 340 5.73 8.76 2.07
N PHE A 341 6.08 8.19 0.90
CA PHE A 341 6.65 6.85 0.81
C PHE A 341 8.01 6.76 1.51
N ARG A 342 8.86 7.78 1.31
CA ARG A 342 10.19 7.79 1.92
C ARG A 342 10.10 7.83 3.44
N GLU A 343 9.18 8.62 4.00
CA GLU A 343 8.91 8.65 5.42
C GLU A 343 8.46 7.27 5.93
N PHE A 344 7.49 6.66 5.28
CA PHE A 344 6.97 5.33 5.63
C PHE A 344 8.07 4.25 5.59
N TYR A 345 8.80 4.14 4.47
CA TYR A 345 9.86 3.14 4.34
C TYR A 345 11.07 3.40 5.25
N SER A 346 11.35 4.66 5.59
CA SER A 346 12.36 5.00 6.59
C SER A 346 12.02 4.40 7.96
N VAL A 347 10.76 4.51 8.36
CA VAL A 347 10.27 3.92 9.61
C VAL A 347 10.35 2.39 9.57
N LEU A 348 9.91 1.74 8.48
CA LEU A 348 10.01 0.29 8.33
C LEU A 348 11.45 -0.24 8.41
N SER A 349 12.41 0.58 8.02
CA SER A 349 13.84 0.23 8.04
C SER A 349 14.52 0.54 9.38
N SER A 350 13.81 1.17 10.32
CA SER A 350 14.35 1.55 11.63
C SER A 350 14.50 0.34 12.54
N THR A 351 15.66 0.24 13.22
CA THR A 351 15.90 -0.81 14.24
C THR A 351 15.07 -0.63 15.52
N ALA A 352 14.50 0.56 15.72
CA ALA A 352 13.61 0.85 16.84
C ALA A 352 12.17 0.37 16.60
N VAL A 353 11.86 -0.07 15.39
CA VAL A 353 10.51 -0.51 15.00
C VAL A 353 10.52 -2.00 14.71
N LYS A 354 9.61 -2.72 15.33
CA LYS A 354 9.32 -4.13 15.03
C LYS A 354 8.08 -4.19 14.15
N THR A 355 8.26 -4.50 12.89
CA THR A 355 7.15 -4.69 11.97
C THR A 355 6.45 -6.02 12.24
N VAL A 356 5.13 -5.99 12.40
CA VAL A 356 4.27 -7.15 12.60
C VAL A 356 3.23 -7.19 11.49
N TYR A 357 3.25 -8.24 10.69
CA TYR A 357 2.30 -8.43 9.60
C TYR A 357 1.07 -9.16 10.11
N VAL A 358 -0.12 -8.65 9.79
CA VAL A 358 -1.39 -9.19 10.26
C VAL A 358 -2.39 -9.26 9.10
N THR A 359 -3.01 -10.42 8.92
CA THR A 359 -4.19 -10.56 8.04
C THR A 359 -5.46 -10.32 8.88
N ASP A 360 -6.31 -9.39 8.45
CA ASP A 360 -7.55 -9.07 9.16
C ASP A 360 -8.64 -10.09 8.82
N ARG A 361 -9.09 -10.83 9.84
CA ARG A 361 -10.12 -11.88 9.75
C ARG A 361 -11.36 -11.57 10.60
N ARG A 362 -11.45 -10.35 11.10
CA ARG A 362 -12.58 -9.97 11.94
C ARG A 362 -13.87 -9.99 11.13
N ASN A 363 -14.95 -10.41 11.78
CA ASN A 363 -16.29 -10.30 11.20
C ASN A 363 -16.71 -8.82 11.17
N ASP A 364 -17.45 -8.45 10.14
CA ASP A 364 -18.17 -7.17 10.13
C ASP A 364 -19.24 -7.22 11.22
N SER A 365 -19.03 -6.47 12.28
CA SER A 365 -19.96 -6.38 13.43
C SER A 365 -20.88 -5.19 13.28
#